data_d9e3bcd2b077ca0b00e79f2c486dd6f6
#
_entry.id   d9e3bcd2b077ca0b00e79f2c486dd6f6
#
_cell.length_a   1.000
_cell.length_b   1.000
_cell.length_c   1.000
_cell.angle_alpha   90.00
_cell.angle_beta   90.00
_cell.angle_gamma   90.00
#
_symmetry.space_group_name_H-M   'P 1'
#
loop_
_entity.id
_entity.type
_entity.pdbx_description
1 polymer ?
#
loop_
_entity_poly.entity_id
_entity_poly.type
_entity_poly.pdbx_seq_one_letter_code
_entity_poly.pdbx_strand_id
1 'polypeptide(L)'
;AANSLKWDDQRPNSPQLLLYKEALTQQSIYQPVAALLYAEVAIDKLQYRGLSQEQGVYPKCALAEQNRNLSAYTWDSLQQIWQQSLQKLAQEFLDGYLLVEPKTSDSCKHCHLDAFCRIEEKLGEAE
;
A
#
# COMPACT_ATOMS: atom_id res chain seq x y z
N ALA A 1 -10.20 4.96 9.41
CA ALA A 1 -10.11 4.20 8.17
C ALA A 1 -8.80 3.43 7.92
N ALA A 2 -7.95 3.20 8.92
CA ALA A 2 -6.69 2.46 8.75
C ALA A 2 -6.87 0.93 8.90
N ASN A 3 -8.04 0.38 8.57
CA ASN A 3 -8.36 -1.01 8.92
C ASN A 3 -8.02 -2.04 7.84
N SER A 4 -7.47 -1.65 6.71
CA SER A 4 -7.01 -2.63 5.73
C SER A 4 -5.72 -2.14 5.11
N LEU A 5 -4.60 -2.48 5.72
CA LEU A 5 -3.32 -2.46 5.03
C LEU A 5 -3.43 -3.52 3.91
N LYS A 6 -4.01 -3.14 2.78
CA LYS A 6 -4.06 -3.97 1.58
C LYS A 6 -2.76 -3.76 0.82
N TRP A 7 -1.69 -4.31 1.36
CA TRP A 7 -0.35 -4.23 0.80
C TRP A 7 0.08 -5.50 0.06
N ASP A 8 -0.83 -6.45 -0.08
CA ASP A 8 -0.67 -7.70 -0.83
C ASP A 8 -1.10 -7.60 -2.30
N ASP A 9 -1.46 -6.41 -2.75
CA ASP A 9 -2.04 -6.15 -4.07
C ASP A 9 -1.00 -5.57 -5.04
N GLN A 10 -1.18 -5.81 -6.33
CA GLN A 10 -0.38 -5.21 -7.40
C GLN A 10 -0.47 -3.67 -7.45
N ARG A 11 -1.54 -3.10 -6.91
CA ARG A 11 -1.73 -1.66 -6.71
C ARG A 11 -1.99 -1.40 -5.23
N PRO A 12 -0.95 -1.35 -4.40
CA PRO A 12 -1.12 -1.18 -2.96
C PRO A 12 -1.79 0.15 -2.63
N ASN A 13 -2.71 0.12 -1.68
CA ASN A 13 -3.32 1.34 -1.16
C ASN A 13 -2.29 2.06 -0.28
N SER A 14 -2.17 3.38 -0.46
CA SER A 14 -1.22 4.21 0.30
C SER A 14 0.22 3.67 0.25
N PRO A 15 0.86 3.62 -0.93
CA PRO A 15 2.16 2.97 -1.14
C PRO A 15 3.33 3.74 -0.50
N GLN A 16 3.09 4.86 0.17
CA GLN A 16 4.11 5.76 0.69
C GLN A 16 5.14 5.05 1.58
N LEU A 17 4.70 4.24 2.55
CA LEU A 17 5.62 3.51 3.43
C LEU A 17 6.42 2.45 2.67
N LEU A 18 5.83 1.82 1.67
CA LEU A 18 6.51 0.84 0.84
C LEU A 18 7.60 1.51 -0.01
N LEU A 19 7.34 2.69 -0.56
CA LEU A 19 8.32 3.50 -1.28
C LEU A 19 9.47 3.93 -0.36
N TYR A 20 9.18 4.38 0.84
CA TYR A 20 10.21 4.74 1.82
C TYR A 20 11.08 3.54 2.20
N LYS A 21 10.46 2.38 2.43
CA LYS A 21 11.18 1.13 2.68
C LYS A 21 12.12 0.80 1.53
N GLU A 22 11.66 0.86 0.30
CA GLU A 22 12.47 0.56 -0.87
C GLU A 22 13.63 1.54 -1.03
N ALA A 23 13.39 2.84 -0.87
CA ALA A 23 14.42 3.87 -0.92
C ALA A 23 15.49 3.67 0.17
N LEU A 24 15.10 3.28 1.38
CA LEU A 24 16.05 2.98 2.47
C LEU A 24 16.86 1.71 2.19
N THR A 25 16.22 0.69 1.63
CA THR A 25 16.89 -0.59 1.32
C THR A 25 17.99 -0.41 0.26
N GLN A 26 17.81 0.51 -0.68
CA GLN A 26 18.82 0.82 -1.71
C GLN A 26 20.04 1.59 -1.16
N GLN A 27 19.91 2.19 0.01
CA GLN A 27 21.01 2.90 0.65
C GLN A 27 21.79 1.92 1.53
N SER A 28 22.97 1.52 1.10
CA SER A 28 23.82 0.51 1.77
C SER A 28 24.23 0.83 3.21
N ILE A 29 24.00 2.05 3.67
CA ILE A 29 24.31 2.49 5.03
C ILE A 29 23.22 2.13 6.05
N TYR A 30 22.02 1.74 5.60
CA TYR A 30 20.92 1.41 6.48
C TYR A 30 20.81 -0.09 6.73
N GLN A 31 20.42 -0.45 7.94
CA GLN A 31 20.07 -1.82 8.30
C GLN A 31 18.76 -2.23 7.59
N PRO A 32 18.52 -3.54 7.42
CA PRO A 32 17.25 -4.03 6.89
C PRO A 32 16.06 -3.45 7.66
N VAL A 33 15.03 -3.04 6.93
CA VAL A 33 13.80 -2.52 7.52
C VAL A 33 13.00 -3.68 8.13
N ALA A 34 12.84 -3.66 9.43
CA ALA A 34 12.16 -4.72 10.19
C ALA A 34 10.70 -4.40 10.54
N ALA A 35 10.26 -3.15 10.33
CA ALA A 35 8.88 -2.75 10.60
C ALA A 35 8.46 -1.55 9.74
N LEU A 36 7.17 -1.51 9.38
CA LEU A 36 6.52 -0.41 8.69
C LEU A 36 5.33 0.05 9.52
N LEU A 37 5.38 1.27 10.04
CA LEU A 37 4.44 1.76 11.01
C LEU A 37 3.91 3.15 10.65
N TYR A 38 2.61 3.34 10.84
CA TYR A 38 1.99 4.66 10.93
C TYR A 38 1.85 5.08 12.39
N ALA A 39 2.28 6.28 12.72
CA ALA A 39 1.91 6.92 13.98
C ALA A 39 0.55 7.62 13.79
N GLU A 40 -0.44 7.20 14.54
CA GLU A 40 -1.75 7.85 14.59
C GLU A 40 -1.76 8.77 15.81
N VAL A 41 -1.74 10.08 15.54
CA VAL A 41 -1.70 11.12 16.58
C VAL A 41 -3.01 11.90 16.51
N ALA A 42 -3.83 11.79 17.53
CA ALA A 42 -5.05 12.56 17.71
C ALA A 42 -5.19 12.94 19.18
N ILE A 43 -6.10 13.86 19.49
CA ILE A 43 -6.42 14.22 20.87
C ILE A 43 -6.83 12.93 21.59
N ASP A 44 -6.19 12.64 22.71
CA ASP A 44 -6.40 11.47 23.56
C ASP A 44 -6.08 10.11 22.89
N LYS A 45 -5.38 10.11 21.75
CA LYS A 45 -5.04 8.87 21.06
C LYS A 45 -3.66 8.95 20.42
N LEU A 46 -2.73 8.20 20.99
CA LEU A 46 -1.43 7.96 20.41
C LEU A 46 -1.24 6.45 20.22
N GLN A 47 -1.15 6.01 18.98
CA GLN A 47 -0.90 4.60 18.70
C GLN A 47 -0.11 4.42 17.42
N TYR A 48 0.63 3.31 17.34
CA TYR A 48 1.25 2.85 16.12
C TYR A 48 0.38 1.77 15.48
N ARG A 49 0.33 1.77 14.16
CA ARG A 49 -0.32 0.73 13.36
C ARG A 49 0.58 0.33 12.21
N GLY A 50 0.76 -0.94 12.01
CA GLY A 50 1.57 -1.44 10.92
C GLY A 50 1.91 -2.90 11.05
N LEU A 51 2.95 -3.28 10.35
CA LEU A 51 3.48 -4.63 10.32
C LEU A 51 4.93 -4.62 10.78
N SER A 52 5.34 -5.69 11.42
CA SER A 52 6.72 -5.94 11.82
C SER A 52 7.15 -7.36 11.47
N GLN A 53 8.44 -7.54 11.28
CA GLN A 53 9.06 -8.84 11.09
C GLN A 53 9.02 -9.68 12.35
N GLU A 54 9.20 -9.03 13.52
CA GLU A 54 9.26 -9.66 14.81
C GLU A 54 8.14 -9.18 15.72
N GLN A 55 7.72 -10.07 16.63
CA GLN A 55 6.70 -9.75 17.62
C GLN A 55 7.26 -8.82 18.70
N GLY A 56 6.46 -7.88 19.16
CA GLY A 56 6.80 -7.04 20.31
C GLY A 56 7.70 -5.84 20.02
N VAL A 57 8.02 -5.55 18.76
CA VAL A 57 8.80 -4.36 18.36
C VAL A 57 8.12 -3.07 18.83
N TYR A 58 6.79 -3.00 18.69
CA TYR A 58 5.97 -1.93 19.22
C TYR A 58 4.62 -2.47 19.72
N PRO A 59 4.02 -1.83 20.74
CA PRO A 59 2.66 -2.16 21.16
C PRO A 59 1.69 -2.06 19.99
N LYS A 60 0.86 -3.07 19.80
CA LYS A 60 -0.15 -3.17 18.72
C LYS A 60 0.41 -3.31 17.29
N CYS A 61 1.69 -3.59 17.11
CA CYS A 61 2.20 -4.05 15.83
C CYS A 61 1.96 -5.54 15.69
N ALA A 62 1.37 -5.92 14.59
CA ALA A 62 1.11 -7.30 14.27
C ALA A 62 2.19 -7.85 13.33
N LEU A 63 2.51 -9.12 13.48
CA LEU A 63 3.17 -9.87 12.41
C LEU A 63 2.23 -9.92 11.18
N ALA A 64 2.81 -10.07 9.99
CA ALA A 64 2.02 -10.24 8.78
C ALA A 64 0.99 -11.37 8.91
N GLU A 65 1.42 -12.50 9.46
CA GLU A 65 0.62 -13.69 9.70
C GLU A 65 -0.54 -13.48 10.69
N GLN A 66 -0.41 -12.49 11.58
CA GLN A 66 -1.48 -12.11 12.54
C GLN A 66 -2.44 -11.07 11.97
N ASN A 67 -2.10 -10.46 10.84
CA ASN A 67 -2.98 -9.51 10.18
C ASN A 67 -4.05 -10.26 9.39
N ARG A 68 -5.32 -10.00 9.66
CA ARG A 68 -6.46 -10.69 9.04
C ARG A 68 -6.42 -10.72 7.50
N ASN A 69 -5.87 -9.69 6.89
CA ASN A 69 -5.82 -9.57 5.43
C ASN A 69 -4.53 -10.14 4.83
N LEU A 70 -3.50 -10.37 5.64
CA LEU A 70 -2.16 -10.75 5.20
C LEU A 70 -1.69 -12.08 5.81
N SER A 71 -2.59 -12.83 6.46
CA SER A 71 -2.26 -14.05 7.19
C SER A 71 -1.68 -15.19 6.32
N ALA A 72 -1.84 -15.09 5.00
CA ALA A 72 -1.27 -16.04 4.06
C ALA A 72 0.20 -15.73 3.69
N TYR A 73 0.74 -14.61 4.18
CA TYR A 73 2.05 -14.11 3.79
C TYR A 73 3.01 -14.05 4.98
N THR A 74 4.27 -14.34 4.71
CA THR A 74 5.39 -14.05 5.62
C THR A 74 5.95 -12.66 5.34
N TRP A 75 6.74 -12.11 6.26
CA TRP A 75 7.43 -10.83 6.05
C TRP A 75 8.25 -10.80 4.76
N ASP A 76 9.00 -11.87 4.48
CA ASP A 76 9.86 -11.95 3.30
C ASP A 76 9.03 -12.05 2.01
N SER A 77 7.94 -12.81 2.01
CA SER A 77 7.05 -12.89 0.84
C SER A 77 6.37 -11.55 0.55
N LEU A 78 5.98 -10.80 1.59
CA LEU A 78 5.43 -9.46 1.42
C LEU A 78 6.46 -8.49 0.85
N GLN A 79 7.71 -8.54 1.29
CA GLN A 79 8.76 -7.68 0.74
C GLN A 79 8.93 -7.90 -0.78
N GLN A 80 8.88 -9.14 -1.23
CA GLN A 80 8.95 -9.46 -2.66
C GLN A 80 7.75 -8.92 -3.44
N ILE A 81 6.53 -9.09 -2.90
CA ILE A 81 5.31 -8.55 -3.50
C ILE A 81 5.38 -7.03 -3.60
N TRP A 82 5.81 -6.35 -2.55
CA TRP A 82 5.94 -4.88 -2.54
C TRP A 82 6.94 -4.39 -3.57
N GLN A 83 8.10 -5.03 -3.66
CA GLN A 83 9.11 -4.68 -4.64
C GLN A 83 8.59 -4.85 -6.08
N GLN A 84 7.97 -5.99 -6.39
CA GLN A 84 7.40 -6.25 -7.70
C GLN A 84 6.28 -5.27 -8.06
N SER A 85 5.39 -4.98 -7.12
CA SER A 85 4.28 -4.04 -7.32
C SER A 85 4.78 -2.63 -7.58
N LEU A 86 5.77 -2.17 -6.82
CA LEU A 86 6.35 -0.84 -6.99
C LEU A 86 7.13 -0.73 -8.32
N GLN A 87 7.88 -1.76 -8.69
CA GLN A 87 8.59 -1.79 -9.97
C GLN A 87 7.61 -1.74 -11.14
N LYS A 88 6.53 -2.52 -11.07
CA LYS A 88 5.48 -2.50 -12.09
C LYS A 88 4.85 -1.11 -12.22
N LEU A 89 4.45 -0.50 -11.12
CA LEU A 89 3.88 0.86 -11.13
C LEU A 89 4.85 1.90 -11.68
N ALA A 90 6.12 1.81 -11.32
CA ALA A 90 7.15 2.69 -11.86
C ALA A 90 7.32 2.51 -13.37
N GLN A 91 7.31 1.27 -13.85
CA GLN A 91 7.42 0.98 -15.28
C GLN A 91 6.20 1.48 -16.05
N GLU A 92 4.98 1.23 -15.55
CA GLU A 92 3.74 1.77 -16.13
C GLU A 92 3.79 3.30 -16.28
N PHE A 93 4.31 3.98 -15.25
CA PHE A 93 4.50 5.44 -15.29
C PHE A 93 5.52 5.87 -16.35
N LEU A 94 6.67 5.19 -16.42
CA LEU A 94 7.72 5.49 -17.42
C LEU A 94 7.26 5.22 -18.85
N ASP A 95 6.44 4.18 -19.05
CA ASP A 95 5.89 3.81 -20.35
C ASP A 95 4.71 4.70 -20.78
N GLY A 96 4.30 5.62 -19.92
CA GLY A 96 3.17 6.53 -20.18
C GLY A 96 1.82 5.80 -20.20
N TYR A 97 1.67 4.76 -19.39
CA TYR A 97 0.41 4.03 -19.24
C TYR A 97 -0.63 4.89 -18.50
N LEU A 98 -1.57 5.46 -19.24
CA LEU A 98 -2.54 6.44 -18.75
C LEU A 98 -3.99 5.95 -18.87
N LEU A 99 -4.23 4.65 -18.83
CA LEU A 99 -5.60 4.14 -18.89
C LEU A 99 -6.38 4.49 -17.62
N VAL A 100 -7.64 4.83 -17.81
CA VAL A 100 -8.58 5.05 -16.71
C VAL A 100 -9.07 3.70 -16.20
N GLU A 101 -8.41 3.22 -15.15
CA GLU A 101 -8.68 1.93 -14.51
C GLU A 101 -8.75 2.10 -12.99
N PRO A 102 -9.88 2.59 -12.45
CA PRO A 102 -10.02 2.71 -11.00
C PRO A 102 -9.98 1.32 -10.37
N LYS A 103 -9.20 1.16 -9.30
CA LYS A 103 -9.07 -0.11 -8.57
C LYS A 103 -10.41 -0.59 -8.01
N THR A 104 -11.23 0.33 -7.55
CA THR A 104 -12.58 0.11 -7.03
C THR A 104 -13.43 1.35 -7.31
N SER A 105 -14.75 1.22 -7.28
CA SER A 105 -15.68 2.35 -7.37
C SER A 105 -15.42 3.42 -6.29
N ASP A 106 -14.89 3.00 -5.12
CA ASP A 106 -14.53 3.93 -4.04
C ASP A 106 -13.41 4.89 -4.43
N SER A 107 -12.57 4.52 -5.39
CA SER A 107 -11.50 5.40 -5.91
C SER A 107 -12.07 6.66 -6.57
N CYS A 108 -13.30 6.61 -7.04
CA CYS A 108 -13.97 7.71 -7.73
C CYS A 108 -14.81 8.61 -6.80
N LYS A 109 -15.15 8.15 -5.59
CA LYS A 109 -16.07 8.86 -4.68
C LYS A 109 -15.67 10.29 -4.31
N HIS A 110 -14.37 10.59 -4.29
CA HIS A 110 -13.83 11.89 -3.92
C HIS A 110 -12.93 12.46 -5.04
N CYS A 111 -13.04 11.91 -6.23
CA CYS A 111 -12.32 12.39 -7.40
C CYS A 111 -13.10 13.54 -8.02
N HIS A 112 -12.39 14.62 -8.37
CA HIS A 112 -12.99 15.80 -9.05
C HIS A 112 -12.64 15.83 -10.54
N LEU A 113 -12.18 14.70 -11.10
CA LEU A 113 -11.75 14.58 -12.50
C LEU A 113 -12.71 13.75 -13.35
N ASP A 114 -13.89 13.49 -12.88
CA ASP A 114 -14.95 12.72 -13.55
C ASP A 114 -15.26 13.25 -14.96
N ALA A 115 -15.37 14.55 -15.11
CA ALA A 115 -15.59 15.21 -16.41
C ALA A 115 -14.44 14.98 -17.41
N PHE A 116 -13.21 14.75 -16.93
CA PHE A 116 -12.05 14.49 -17.78
C PHE A 116 -11.86 13.01 -18.07
N CYS A 117 -12.06 12.15 -17.07
CA CYS A 117 -11.81 10.72 -17.23
C CYS A 117 -12.96 9.98 -17.91
N ARG A 118 -14.17 10.52 -17.90
CA ARG A 118 -15.38 9.96 -18.53
C ARG A 118 -15.63 8.50 -18.12
N ILE A 119 -15.39 8.17 -16.85
CA ILE A 119 -15.47 6.80 -16.35
C ILE A 119 -16.89 6.21 -16.50
N GLU A 120 -17.92 7.02 -16.35
CA GLU A 120 -19.32 6.57 -16.44
C GLU A 120 -19.67 6.09 -17.85
N GLU A 121 -19.11 6.70 -18.88
CA GLU A 121 -19.30 6.24 -20.26
C GLU A 121 -18.64 4.89 -20.50
N LYS A 122 -17.44 4.67 -19.94
CA LYS A 122 -16.73 3.38 -20.03
C LYS A 122 -17.45 2.27 -19.28
N LEU A 123 -18.07 2.57 -18.15
CA LEU A 123 -18.84 1.58 -17.37
C LEU A 123 -20.19 1.26 -18.03
N GLY A 124 -20.79 2.20 -18.76
CA GLY A 124 -22.02 1.98 -19.50
C GLY A 124 -21.85 1.22 -20.82
N GLU A 125 -20.63 1.15 -21.37
CA GLU A 125 -20.32 0.35 -22.57
C GLU A 125 -20.05 -1.12 -22.25
N ALA A 126 -19.97 -1.48 -20.97
CA ALA A 126 -19.66 -2.85 -20.52
C ALA A 126 -20.92 -3.67 -20.15
N GLU A 127 -22.13 -3.17 -20.36
CA GLU A 127 -23.41 -3.89 -20.31
C GLU A 127 -23.86 -4.29 -21.73
#